data_204bd7b93140353b8eccf80cc955ab02
#
_entry.id   204bd7b93140353b8eccf80cc955ab02
#
_cell.length_a   1.000
_cell.length_b   1.000
_cell.length_c   1.000
_cell.angle_alpha   90.00
_cell.angle_beta   90.00
_cell.angle_gamma   90.00
#
_symmetry.space_group_name_H-M   'P 1'
#
loop_
_entity.id
_entity.type
_entity.pdbx_description
1 polymer ?
#
loop_
_entity_poly.entity_id
_entity_poly.type
_entity_poly.pdbx_seq_one_letter_code
_entity_poly.pdbx_strand_id
1 'polypeptide(L)'
;MAFRARLGEWLARPWVTNAIMGVIGVNAVVLGLETSDEAMAAAGPALIAIDRICLAIFTIEIALKLVAHGGRFFRSGWNVFDFVIVGIALVPASEGLSVLRALRILRVLRVISVAPRLRRVVEGFVRAIPGMGSVFLLMTLVFYIGAVMATKLFGDAFPQWFGTLGDSAYSLFQIMTLESWSMGIVRPVMEVYPYAWAFFVPFILVTTFAVVNLLVGLIVNSMQDAHQEEEGLRTDAYRDEVLERLARIEARLGEAEGGEATPERRKGA
;
A
#
# COMPACT_ATOMS: atom_id res chain seq x y z
N MET A 1 12.73 -9.48 -29.82
CA MET A 1 12.98 -8.70 -28.58
C MET A 1 12.68 -7.20 -28.77
N ALA A 2 13.03 -6.59 -29.90
CA ALA A 2 12.82 -5.14 -30.15
C ALA A 2 11.35 -4.67 -30.06
N PHE A 3 10.36 -5.46 -30.48
CA PHE A 3 8.94 -5.09 -30.43
C PHE A 3 8.44 -4.94 -28.98
N ARG A 4 8.77 -5.90 -28.11
CA ARG A 4 8.37 -5.84 -26.68
C ARG A 4 8.95 -4.64 -25.95
N ALA A 5 10.21 -4.30 -26.20
CA ALA A 5 10.85 -3.12 -25.64
C ALA A 5 10.16 -1.82 -26.09
N ARG A 6 9.92 -1.67 -27.40
CA ARG A 6 9.19 -0.50 -27.93
C ARG A 6 7.77 -0.37 -27.38
N LEU A 7 7.07 -1.50 -27.22
CA LEU A 7 5.73 -1.51 -26.63
C LEU A 7 5.76 -1.07 -25.16
N GLY A 8 6.76 -1.54 -24.38
CA GLY A 8 6.96 -1.12 -23.00
C GLY A 8 7.26 0.38 -22.88
N GLU A 9 8.14 0.91 -23.73
CA GLU A 9 8.46 2.34 -23.82
C GLU A 9 7.24 3.18 -24.20
N TRP A 10 6.42 2.71 -25.13
CA TRP A 10 5.20 3.40 -25.54
C TRP A 10 4.19 3.48 -24.40
N LEU A 11 3.97 2.38 -23.68
CA LEU A 11 3.08 2.32 -22.50
C LEU A 11 3.56 3.21 -21.34
N ALA A 12 4.88 3.43 -21.24
CA ALA A 12 5.47 4.30 -20.21
C ALA A 12 5.43 5.81 -20.55
N ARG A 13 4.95 6.18 -21.75
CA ARG A 13 4.88 7.60 -22.13
C ARG A 13 3.90 8.40 -21.26
N PRO A 14 4.24 9.61 -20.83
CA PRO A 14 3.40 10.42 -19.96
C PRO A 14 1.97 10.64 -20.47
N TRP A 15 1.81 10.78 -21.79
CA TRP A 15 0.49 10.99 -22.38
C TRP A 15 -0.41 9.74 -22.28
N VAL A 16 0.17 8.52 -22.40
CA VAL A 16 -0.56 7.25 -22.21
C VAL A 16 -1.01 7.12 -20.76
N THR A 17 -0.09 7.38 -19.83
CA THR A 17 -0.38 7.36 -18.39
C THR A 17 -1.49 8.38 -18.04
N ASN A 18 -1.42 9.59 -18.57
CA ASN A 18 -2.44 10.63 -18.35
C ASN A 18 -3.78 10.26 -18.99
N ALA A 19 -3.78 9.64 -20.17
CA ALA A 19 -4.99 9.16 -20.83
C ALA A 19 -5.67 8.06 -19.99
N ILE A 20 -4.90 7.08 -19.49
CA ILE A 20 -5.43 6.04 -18.59
C ILE A 20 -5.96 6.64 -17.30
N MET A 21 -5.26 7.63 -16.71
CA MET A 21 -5.75 8.36 -15.54
C MET A 21 -7.09 9.06 -15.83
N GLY A 22 -7.25 9.68 -17.00
CA GLY A 22 -8.51 10.27 -17.44
C GLY A 22 -9.64 9.23 -17.55
N VAL A 23 -9.34 8.07 -18.14
CA VAL A 23 -10.33 6.95 -18.23
C VAL A 23 -10.71 6.44 -16.85
N ILE A 24 -9.78 6.33 -15.90
CA ILE A 24 -10.08 5.96 -14.51
C ILE A 24 -11.01 7.01 -13.87
N GLY A 25 -10.73 8.31 -14.08
CA GLY A 25 -11.58 9.39 -13.58
C GLY A 25 -13.00 9.34 -14.13
N VAL A 26 -13.14 9.16 -15.44
CA VAL A 26 -14.44 8.99 -16.10
C VAL A 26 -15.17 7.76 -15.53
N ASN A 27 -14.48 6.64 -15.40
CA ASN A 27 -15.07 5.42 -14.84
C ASN A 27 -15.53 5.61 -13.40
N ALA A 28 -14.75 6.32 -12.57
CA ALA A 28 -15.13 6.63 -11.20
C ALA A 28 -16.44 7.45 -11.12
N VAL A 29 -16.58 8.46 -11.98
CA VAL A 29 -17.80 9.27 -12.07
C VAL A 29 -18.98 8.44 -12.54
N VAL A 30 -18.79 7.62 -13.57
CA VAL A 30 -19.85 6.74 -14.10
C VAL A 30 -20.33 5.76 -13.04
N LEU A 31 -19.42 5.10 -12.31
CA LEU A 31 -19.77 4.20 -11.22
C LEU A 31 -20.53 4.92 -10.10
N GLY A 32 -20.17 6.17 -9.80
CA GLY A 32 -20.93 6.99 -8.85
C GLY A 32 -22.34 7.30 -9.35
N LEU A 33 -22.49 7.62 -10.64
CA LEU A 33 -23.80 7.88 -11.23
C LEU A 33 -24.67 6.62 -11.31
N GLU A 34 -24.09 5.44 -11.51
CA GLU A 34 -24.81 4.16 -11.49
C GLU A 34 -25.48 3.85 -10.13
N THR A 35 -25.07 4.51 -9.05
CA THR A 35 -25.72 4.36 -7.74
C THR A 35 -27.00 5.21 -7.58
N SER A 36 -27.24 6.15 -8.50
CA SER A 36 -28.43 7.02 -8.48
C SER A 36 -29.52 6.48 -9.39
N ASP A 37 -30.67 6.18 -8.83
CA ASP A 37 -31.84 5.72 -9.59
C ASP A 37 -32.28 6.74 -10.63
N GLU A 38 -32.18 8.04 -10.32
CA GLU A 38 -32.54 9.13 -11.25
C GLU A 38 -31.59 9.16 -12.46
N ALA A 39 -30.28 9.04 -12.22
CA ALA A 39 -29.28 9.01 -13.29
C ALA A 39 -29.44 7.76 -14.16
N MET A 40 -29.72 6.62 -13.55
CA MET A 40 -29.98 5.36 -14.26
C MET A 40 -31.28 5.40 -15.07
N ALA A 41 -32.33 6.05 -14.57
CA ALA A 41 -33.55 6.26 -15.33
C ALA A 41 -33.35 7.19 -16.53
N ALA A 42 -32.52 8.23 -16.37
CA ALA A 42 -32.30 9.21 -17.42
C ALA A 42 -31.29 8.74 -18.50
N ALA A 43 -30.20 8.08 -18.11
CA ALA A 43 -29.05 7.78 -18.98
C ALA A 43 -28.44 6.38 -18.77
N GLY A 44 -29.16 5.45 -18.13
CA GLY A 44 -28.64 4.12 -17.77
C GLY A 44 -27.92 3.37 -18.89
N PRO A 45 -28.53 3.23 -20.10
CA PRO A 45 -27.86 2.55 -21.21
C PRO A 45 -26.52 3.19 -21.63
N ALA A 46 -26.42 4.53 -21.54
CA ALA A 46 -25.20 5.26 -21.85
C ALA A 46 -24.13 5.06 -20.77
N LEU A 47 -24.52 5.13 -19.50
CA LEU A 47 -23.62 4.88 -18.36
C LEU A 47 -23.02 3.48 -18.43
N ILE A 48 -23.84 2.45 -18.64
CA ILE A 48 -23.40 1.07 -18.79
C ILE A 48 -22.47 0.90 -20.01
N ALA A 49 -22.77 1.60 -21.12
CA ALA A 49 -21.90 1.54 -22.31
C ALA A 49 -20.53 2.15 -22.03
N ILE A 50 -20.48 3.32 -21.37
CA ILE A 50 -19.22 3.99 -21.02
C ILE A 50 -18.42 3.09 -20.05
N ASP A 51 -19.08 2.51 -19.05
CA ASP A 51 -18.45 1.58 -18.11
C ASP A 51 -17.78 0.39 -18.83
N ARG A 52 -18.48 -0.23 -19.75
CA ARG A 52 -17.94 -1.34 -20.57
C ARG A 52 -16.76 -0.90 -21.43
N ILE A 53 -16.82 0.30 -22.02
CA ILE A 53 -15.71 0.86 -22.80
C ILE A 53 -14.49 1.08 -21.91
N CYS A 54 -14.67 1.67 -20.73
CA CYS A 54 -13.57 1.85 -19.78
C CYS A 54 -12.95 0.50 -19.38
N LEU A 55 -13.77 -0.50 -19.09
CA LEU A 55 -13.29 -1.84 -18.74
C LEU A 55 -12.53 -2.51 -19.92
N ALA A 56 -13.00 -2.34 -21.15
CA ALA A 56 -12.30 -2.81 -22.34
C ALA A 56 -10.93 -2.17 -22.51
N ILE A 57 -10.85 -0.83 -22.33
CA ILE A 57 -9.58 -0.09 -22.36
C ILE A 57 -8.61 -0.62 -21.31
N PHE A 58 -9.05 -0.83 -20.08
CA PHE A 58 -8.24 -1.39 -19.00
C PHE A 58 -7.75 -2.80 -19.31
N THR A 59 -8.63 -3.64 -19.85
CA THR A 59 -8.27 -5.00 -20.23
C THR A 59 -7.20 -5.02 -21.33
N ILE A 60 -7.36 -4.18 -22.35
CA ILE A 60 -6.39 -4.02 -23.44
C ILE A 60 -5.05 -3.53 -22.89
N GLU A 61 -5.06 -2.52 -22.03
CA GLU A 61 -3.84 -1.98 -21.42
C GLU A 61 -3.07 -3.06 -20.66
N ILE A 62 -3.76 -3.86 -19.82
CA ILE A 62 -3.13 -4.95 -19.06
C ILE A 62 -2.62 -6.04 -20.00
N ALA A 63 -3.37 -6.41 -21.03
CA ALA A 63 -2.92 -7.36 -22.03
C ALA A 63 -1.65 -6.88 -22.75
N LEU A 64 -1.58 -5.60 -23.12
CA LEU A 64 -0.40 -5.00 -23.74
C LEU A 64 0.79 -4.99 -22.76
N LYS A 65 0.59 -4.64 -21.48
CA LYS A 65 1.62 -4.73 -20.44
C LYS A 65 2.12 -6.17 -20.25
N LEU A 66 1.23 -7.14 -20.28
CA LEU A 66 1.59 -8.57 -20.18
C LEU A 66 2.43 -9.02 -21.38
N VAL A 67 2.08 -8.63 -22.60
CA VAL A 67 2.85 -8.89 -23.81
C VAL A 67 4.22 -8.23 -23.78
N ALA A 68 4.28 -6.96 -23.33
CA ALA A 68 5.53 -6.20 -23.26
C ALA A 68 6.51 -6.81 -22.24
N HIS A 69 6.05 -7.11 -21.04
CA HIS A 69 6.90 -7.54 -19.92
C HIS A 69 7.01 -9.08 -19.79
N GLY A 70 6.08 -9.85 -20.39
CA GLY A 70 6.03 -11.30 -20.25
C GLY A 70 5.99 -11.75 -18.77
N GLY A 71 6.77 -12.75 -18.39
CA GLY A 71 6.82 -13.25 -17.01
C GLY A 71 7.33 -12.22 -15.98
N ARG A 72 8.05 -11.18 -16.41
CA ARG A 72 8.48 -10.09 -15.54
C ARG A 72 7.32 -9.21 -15.06
N PHE A 73 6.18 -9.25 -15.74
CA PHE A 73 4.96 -8.54 -15.34
C PHE A 73 4.58 -8.86 -13.90
N PHE A 74 4.61 -10.13 -13.50
CA PHE A 74 4.23 -10.58 -12.15
C PHE A 74 5.28 -10.27 -11.05
N ARG A 75 6.46 -9.77 -11.42
CA ARG A 75 7.44 -9.29 -10.45
C ARG A 75 7.17 -7.88 -9.94
N SER A 76 6.32 -7.13 -10.63
CA SER A 76 5.88 -5.80 -10.20
C SER A 76 4.58 -5.91 -9.42
N GLY A 77 4.59 -5.58 -8.12
CA GLY A 77 3.39 -5.59 -7.28
C GLY A 77 2.27 -4.72 -7.85
N TRP A 78 2.59 -3.58 -8.46
CA TRP A 78 1.60 -2.70 -9.08
C TRP A 78 0.93 -3.30 -10.32
N ASN A 79 1.68 -4.03 -11.12
CA ASN A 79 1.09 -4.74 -12.27
C ASN A 79 0.17 -5.86 -11.81
N VAL A 80 0.57 -6.61 -10.76
CA VAL A 80 -0.26 -7.67 -10.16
C VAL A 80 -1.53 -7.06 -9.57
N PHE A 81 -1.42 -5.94 -8.85
CA PHE A 81 -2.55 -5.20 -8.30
C PHE A 81 -3.56 -4.80 -9.39
N ASP A 82 -3.08 -4.15 -10.48
CA ASP A 82 -3.92 -3.78 -11.62
C ASP A 82 -4.59 -5.01 -12.26
N PHE A 83 -3.83 -6.10 -12.43
CA PHE A 83 -4.32 -7.35 -13.01
C PHE A 83 -5.44 -7.97 -12.17
N VAL A 84 -5.27 -8.04 -10.85
CA VAL A 84 -6.27 -8.61 -9.94
C VAL A 84 -7.55 -7.78 -9.96
N ILE A 85 -7.44 -6.45 -9.88
CA ILE A 85 -8.61 -5.55 -9.87
C ILE A 85 -9.40 -5.65 -11.16
N VAL A 86 -8.74 -5.64 -12.32
CA VAL A 86 -9.44 -5.78 -13.60
C VAL A 86 -9.97 -7.19 -13.77
N GLY A 87 -9.23 -8.20 -13.31
CA GLY A 87 -9.69 -9.59 -13.30
C GLY A 87 -10.99 -9.76 -12.53
N ILE A 88 -11.10 -9.21 -11.33
CA ILE A 88 -12.35 -9.20 -10.53
C ILE A 88 -13.49 -8.52 -11.31
N ALA A 89 -13.21 -7.40 -11.99
CA ALA A 89 -14.22 -6.68 -12.75
C ALA A 89 -14.73 -7.45 -13.99
N LEU A 90 -13.93 -8.35 -14.54
CA LEU A 90 -14.28 -9.19 -15.69
C LEU A 90 -15.10 -10.43 -15.33
N VAL A 91 -15.13 -10.84 -14.04
CA VAL A 91 -15.92 -12.01 -13.61
C VAL A 91 -17.40 -11.75 -13.84
N PRO A 92 -18.11 -12.62 -14.60
CA PRO A 92 -19.55 -12.49 -14.78
C PRO A 92 -20.26 -12.58 -13.43
N ALA A 93 -21.22 -11.70 -13.20
CA ALA A 93 -22.08 -11.76 -12.01
C ALA A 93 -23.07 -12.94 -12.18
N SER A 94 -22.67 -14.14 -11.73
CA SER A 94 -23.60 -15.25 -11.57
C SER A 94 -24.41 -15.13 -10.30
N GLU A 95 -25.58 -15.78 -10.28
CA GLU A 95 -26.41 -15.88 -9.08
C GLU A 95 -25.57 -16.53 -7.96
N GLY A 96 -25.39 -15.84 -6.83
CA GLY A 96 -24.53 -16.26 -5.71
C GLY A 96 -23.21 -15.48 -5.54
N LEU A 97 -22.76 -14.71 -6.53
CA LEU A 97 -21.55 -13.88 -6.46
C LEU A 97 -21.83 -12.38 -6.38
N SER A 98 -22.90 -11.99 -5.66
CA SER A 98 -23.30 -10.58 -5.49
C SER A 98 -22.16 -9.71 -4.93
N VAL A 99 -21.31 -10.28 -4.09
CA VAL A 99 -20.11 -9.61 -3.53
C VAL A 99 -19.14 -9.19 -4.64
N LEU A 100 -18.91 -10.03 -5.65
CA LEU A 100 -18.03 -9.67 -6.77
C LEU A 100 -18.58 -8.52 -7.61
N ARG A 101 -19.91 -8.37 -7.64
CA ARG A 101 -20.54 -7.20 -8.28
C ARG A 101 -20.20 -5.92 -7.54
N ALA A 102 -20.27 -5.94 -6.21
CA ALA A 102 -19.87 -4.79 -5.39
C ALA A 102 -18.38 -4.50 -5.50
N LEU A 103 -17.53 -5.55 -5.55
CA LEU A 103 -16.08 -5.39 -5.67
C LEU A 103 -15.61 -4.77 -7.01
N ARG A 104 -16.48 -4.69 -8.04
CA ARG A 104 -16.15 -3.98 -9.29
C ARG A 104 -15.75 -2.52 -9.07
N ILE A 105 -16.24 -1.88 -8.01
CA ILE A 105 -15.86 -0.51 -7.66
C ILE A 105 -14.36 -0.39 -7.37
N LEU A 106 -13.70 -1.47 -6.93
CA LEU A 106 -12.26 -1.45 -6.62
C LEU A 106 -11.37 -1.08 -7.81
N ARG A 107 -11.90 -1.19 -9.06
CA ARG A 107 -11.15 -0.75 -10.25
C ARG A 107 -10.77 0.74 -10.22
N VAL A 108 -11.49 1.57 -9.47
CA VAL A 108 -11.13 2.98 -9.23
C VAL A 108 -9.81 3.09 -8.45
N LEU A 109 -9.48 2.11 -7.60
CA LEU A 109 -8.20 2.09 -6.87
C LEU A 109 -6.97 2.01 -7.78
N ARG A 110 -7.15 1.68 -9.07
CA ARG A 110 -6.07 1.77 -10.06
C ARG A 110 -5.47 3.17 -10.19
N VAL A 111 -6.18 4.21 -9.75
CA VAL A 111 -5.61 5.55 -9.66
C VAL A 111 -4.33 5.56 -8.83
N ILE A 112 -4.23 4.68 -7.82
CA ILE A 112 -3.05 4.57 -6.94
C ILE A 112 -1.83 4.07 -7.73
N SER A 113 -2.01 3.07 -8.61
CA SER A 113 -0.91 2.53 -9.42
C SER A 113 -0.42 3.50 -10.49
N VAL A 114 -1.33 4.35 -11.01
CA VAL A 114 -1.06 5.28 -12.12
C VAL A 114 -0.58 6.65 -11.62
N ALA A 115 -1.11 7.14 -10.48
CA ALA A 115 -0.76 8.45 -9.93
C ALA A 115 0.53 8.39 -9.09
N PRO A 116 1.65 9.03 -9.51
CA PRO A 116 2.95 8.86 -8.83
C PRO A 116 2.97 9.35 -7.37
N ARG A 117 2.12 10.34 -7.03
CA ARG A 117 2.02 10.86 -5.66
C ARG A 117 1.34 9.85 -4.74
N LEU A 118 0.20 9.28 -5.16
CA LEU A 118 -0.53 8.28 -4.38
C LEU A 118 0.28 6.99 -4.24
N ARG A 119 0.91 6.57 -5.33
CA ARG A 119 1.79 5.41 -5.34
C ARG A 119 2.90 5.53 -4.29
N ARG A 120 3.60 6.67 -4.21
CA ARG A 120 4.65 6.91 -3.21
C ARG A 120 4.13 6.83 -1.77
N VAL A 121 2.94 7.38 -1.50
CA VAL A 121 2.32 7.29 -0.16
C VAL A 121 2.07 5.84 0.22
N VAL A 122 1.48 5.06 -0.68
CA VAL A 122 1.18 3.63 -0.43
C VAL A 122 2.48 2.81 -0.31
N GLU A 123 3.48 3.07 -1.15
CA GLU A 123 4.79 2.41 -1.04
C GLU A 123 5.48 2.72 0.30
N GLY A 124 5.41 3.95 0.77
CA GLY A 124 5.92 4.34 2.09
C GLY A 124 5.20 3.58 3.22
N PHE A 125 3.86 3.52 3.15
CA PHE A 125 3.08 2.76 4.12
C PHE A 125 3.42 1.26 4.13
N VAL A 126 3.48 0.64 2.95
CA VAL A 126 3.82 -0.79 2.82
C VAL A 126 5.24 -1.10 3.31
N ARG A 127 6.19 -0.20 3.06
CA ARG A 127 7.57 -0.34 3.57
C ARG A 127 7.66 -0.27 5.10
N ALA A 128 6.78 0.47 5.76
CA ALA A 128 6.75 0.57 7.22
C ALA A 128 6.20 -0.71 7.90
N ILE A 129 5.34 -1.50 7.21
CA ILE A 129 4.71 -2.72 7.77
C ILE A 129 5.71 -3.74 8.33
N PRO A 130 6.82 -4.11 7.63
CA PRO A 130 7.77 -5.09 8.16
C PRO A 130 8.38 -4.70 9.49
N GLY A 131 8.68 -3.42 9.72
CA GLY A 131 9.21 -2.92 11.00
C GLY A 131 8.22 -3.05 12.17
N MET A 132 6.93 -3.18 11.86
CA MET A 132 5.85 -3.31 12.85
C MET A 132 5.38 -4.77 13.00
N GLY A 133 5.97 -5.72 12.28
CA GLY A 133 5.52 -7.11 12.22
C GLY A 133 5.46 -7.80 13.58
N SER A 134 6.41 -7.53 14.48
CA SER A 134 6.41 -8.08 15.85
C SER A 134 5.24 -7.57 16.69
N VAL A 135 4.86 -6.30 16.53
CA VAL A 135 3.72 -5.71 17.25
C VAL A 135 2.40 -6.29 16.72
N PHE A 136 2.27 -6.46 15.41
CA PHE A 136 1.11 -7.13 14.80
C PHE A 136 0.99 -8.58 15.27
N LEU A 137 2.10 -9.32 15.33
CA LEU A 137 2.10 -10.70 15.81
C LEU A 137 1.67 -10.78 17.28
N LEU A 138 2.23 -9.91 18.13
CA LEU A 138 1.83 -9.83 19.53
C LEU A 138 0.35 -9.48 19.69
N MET A 139 -0.14 -8.50 18.92
CA MET A 139 -1.55 -8.12 18.94
C MET A 139 -2.44 -9.29 18.52
N THR A 140 -2.09 -9.99 17.44
CA THR A 140 -2.83 -11.18 16.99
C THR A 140 -2.88 -12.25 18.07
N LEU A 141 -1.77 -12.46 18.78
CA LEU A 141 -1.72 -13.42 19.89
C LEU A 141 -2.63 -12.99 21.06
N VAL A 142 -2.58 -11.72 21.45
CA VAL A 142 -3.45 -11.17 22.51
C VAL A 142 -4.92 -11.32 22.13
N PHE A 143 -5.28 -11.01 20.88
CA PHE A 143 -6.63 -11.19 20.36
C PHE A 143 -7.07 -12.65 20.37
N TYR A 144 -6.22 -13.54 19.91
CA TYR A 144 -6.53 -14.97 19.89
C TYR A 144 -6.77 -15.52 21.31
N ILE A 145 -5.88 -15.22 22.25
CA ILE A 145 -6.02 -15.63 23.66
C ILE A 145 -7.28 -15.02 24.25
N GLY A 146 -7.50 -13.72 24.05
CA GLY A 146 -8.70 -13.02 24.50
C GLY A 146 -9.99 -13.63 23.95
N ALA A 147 -10.02 -13.92 22.64
CA ALA A 147 -11.18 -14.54 22.01
C ALA A 147 -11.47 -15.95 22.56
N VAL A 148 -10.45 -16.79 22.74
CA VAL A 148 -10.61 -18.11 23.36
C VAL A 148 -11.14 -17.99 24.80
N MET A 149 -10.60 -17.05 25.57
CA MET A 149 -11.06 -16.82 26.95
C MET A 149 -12.51 -16.30 26.98
N ALA A 150 -12.84 -15.32 26.14
CA ALA A 150 -14.18 -14.75 26.07
C ALA A 150 -15.24 -15.79 25.66
N THR A 151 -14.92 -16.63 24.67
CA THR A 151 -15.80 -17.73 24.25
C THR A 151 -16.07 -18.68 25.41
N LYS A 152 -15.02 -19.05 26.15
CA LYS A 152 -15.16 -20.00 27.27
C LYS A 152 -15.84 -19.40 28.52
N LEU A 153 -15.63 -18.12 28.77
CA LEU A 153 -16.17 -17.47 29.97
C LEU A 153 -17.60 -16.98 29.79
N PHE A 154 -17.94 -16.51 28.60
CA PHE A 154 -19.17 -15.75 28.35
C PHE A 154 -20.05 -16.36 27.25
N GLY A 155 -19.54 -17.35 26.48
CA GLY A 155 -20.21 -17.89 25.30
C GLY A 155 -21.59 -18.48 25.60
N ASP A 156 -21.75 -19.18 26.69
CA ASP A 156 -23.02 -19.82 27.04
C ASP A 156 -24.13 -18.80 27.36
N ALA A 157 -23.78 -17.72 28.08
CA ALA A 157 -24.76 -16.72 28.49
C ALA A 157 -24.95 -15.61 27.42
N PHE A 158 -23.96 -15.38 26.60
CA PHE A 158 -23.97 -14.31 25.57
C PHE A 158 -23.52 -14.84 24.19
N PRO A 159 -24.24 -15.84 23.62
CA PRO A 159 -23.86 -16.46 22.36
C PRO A 159 -23.82 -15.48 21.18
N GLN A 160 -24.59 -14.40 21.24
CA GLN A 160 -24.61 -13.36 20.21
C GLN A 160 -23.28 -12.57 20.09
N TRP A 161 -22.45 -12.56 21.14
CA TRP A 161 -21.17 -11.85 21.16
C TRP A 161 -19.97 -12.79 21.31
N PHE A 162 -20.16 -13.93 22.00
CA PHE A 162 -19.08 -14.82 22.39
C PHE A 162 -19.35 -16.30 22.11
N GLY A 163 -20.39 -16.61 21.30
CA GLY A 163 -20.80 -17.98 21.01
C GLY A 163 -19.78 -18.80 20.25
N THR A 164 -19.01 -18.15 19.39
CA THR A 164 -17.90 -18.77 18.65
C THR A 164 -16.62 -17.96 18.79
N LEU A 165 -15.49 -18.58 18.41
CA LEU A 165 -14.20 -17.87 18.38
C LEU A 165 -14.25 -16.63 17.44
N GLY A 166 -14.96 -16.74 16.31
CA GLY A 166 -15.14 -15.64 15.38
C GLY A 166 -15.96 -14.49 15.96
N ASP A 167 -17.10 -14.80 16.60
CA ASP A 167 -17.95 -13.81 17.26
C ASP A 167 -17.19 -13.10 18.38
N SER A 168 -16.43 -13.87 19.18
CA SER A 168 -15.59 -13.33 20.24
C SER A 168 -14.49 -12.42 19.70
N ALA A 169 -13.82 -12.80 18.63
CA ALA A 169 -12.79 -11.97 18.00
C ALA A 169 -13.39 -10.67 17.46
N TYR A 170 -14.57 -10.71 16.83
CA TYR A 170 -15.27 -9.53 16.35
C TYR A 170 -15.71 -8.61 17.50
N SER A 171 -16.29 -9.16 18.56
CA SER A 171 -16.70 -8.40 19.74
C SER A 171 -15.51 -7.75 20.45
N LEU A 172 -14.38 -8.47 20.55
CA LEU A 172 -13.16 -7.92 21.11
C LEU A 172 -12.54 -6.83 20.20
N PHE A 173 -12.65 -6.97 18.89
CA PHE A 173 -12.25 -5.90 17.95
C PHE A 173 -13.09 -4.64 18.18
N GLN A 174 -14.41 -4.77 18.31
CA GLN A 174 -15.30 -3.66 18.65
C GLN A 174 -14.91 -3.02 19.98
N ILE A 175 -14.65 -3.82 21.02
CA ILE A 175 -14.21 -3.34 22.33
C ILE A 175 -12.88 -2.60 22.25
N MET A 176 -11.92 -3.08 21.48
CA MET A 176 -10.63 -2.44 21.26
C MET A 176 -10.77 -1.05 20.61
N THR A 177 -11.70 -0.92 19.66
CA THR A 177 -11.98 0.38 19.03
C THR A 177 -12.76 1.34 19.94
N LEU A 178 -13.08 0.91 21.15
CA LEU A 178 -13.87 1.63 22.16
C LEU A 178 -15.31 1.95 21.71
N GLU A 179 -15.79 1.28 20.66
CA GLU A 179 -17.12 1.47 20.13
C GLU A 179 -18.15 0.71 21.01
N SER A 180 -19.00 1.48 21.71
CA SER A 180 -20.09 0.97 22.60
C SER A 180 -19.64 -0.12 23.60
N TRP A 181 -18.33 -0.18 23.90
CA TRP A 181 -17.76 -1.28 24.70
C TRP A 181 -18.41 -1.42 26.08
N SER A 182 -18.63 -0.28 26.78
CA SER A 182 -19.13 -0.31 28.14
C SER A 182 -20.62 -0.61 28.19
N MET A 183 -21.45 0.22 27.56
CA MET A 183 -22.91 0.11 27.63
C MET A 183 -23.45 -1.01 26.77
N GLY A 184 -22.81 -1.25 25.60
CA GLY A 184 -23.31 -2.24 24.63
C GLY A 184 -22.93 -3.68 24.98
N ILE A 185 -21.78 -3.91 25.60
CA ILE A 185 -21.26 -5.27 25.81
C ILE A 185 -20.90 -5.52 27.28
N VAL A 186 -19.97 -4.72 27.84
CA VAL A 186 -19.35 -5.07 29.14
C VAL A 186 -20.35 -4.97 30.31
N ARG A 187 -21.17 -3.94 30.37
CA ARG A 187 -22.17 -3.80 31.46
C ARG A 187 -23.25 -4.88 31.40
N PRO A 188 -23.87 -5.22 30.25
CA PRO A 188 -24.74 -6.39 30.16
C PRO A 188 -24.09 -7.71 30.62
N VAL A 189 -22.80 -7.92 30.26
CA VAL A 189 -22.06 -9.10 30.73
C VAL A 189 -21.85 -9.05 32.24
N MET A 190 -21.58 -7.87 32.82
CA MET A 190 -21.39 -7.71 34.27
C MET A 190 -22.68 -7.91 35.07
N GLU A 191 -23.85 -7.78 34.48
CA GLU A 191 -25.12 -8.11 35.14
C GLU A 191 -25.22 -9.62 35.51
N VAL A 192 -24.60 -10.46 34.66
CA VAL A 192 -24.53 -11.92 34.88
C VAL A 192 -23.21 -12.33 35.56
N TYR A 193 -22.10 -11.72 35.15
CA TYR A 193 -20.75 -11.98 35.63
C TYR A 193 -20.14 -10.71 36.26
N PRO A 194 -20.38 -10.40 37.53
CA PRO A 194 -19.98 -9.12 38.15
C PRO A 194 -18.49 -8.79 38.04
N TYR A 195 -17.63 -9.79 37.93
CA TYR A 195 -16.17 -9.63 37.82
C TYR A 195 -15.66 -9.64 36.38
N ALA A 196 -16.53 -9.58 35.36
CA ALA A 196 -16.12 -9.55 33.96
C ALA A 196 -15.22 -8.36 33.61
N TRP A 197 -15.33 -7.24 34.36
CA TRP A 197 -14.43 -6.09 34.21
C TRP A 197 -12.95 -6.48 34.34
N ALA A 198 -12.63 -7.48 35.17
CA ALA A 198 -11.25 -7.95 35.35
C ALA A 198 -10.66 -8.61 34.11
N PHE A 199 -11.49 -9.02 33.15
CA PHE A 199 -11.08 -9.46 31.83
C PHE A 199 -11.05 -8.29 30.83
N PHE A 200 -12.13 -7.52 30.73
CA PHE A 200 -12.28 -6.51 29.67
C PHE A 200 -11.38 -5.29 29.88
N VAL A 201 -11.22 -4.81 31.12
CA VAL A 201 -10.40 -3.62 31.37
C VAL A 201 -8.92 -3.86 31.07
N PRO A 202 -8.26 -4.94 31.54
CA PRO A 202 -6.90 -5.24 31.13
C PRO A 202 -6.75 -5.47 29.62
N PHE A 203 -7.73 -6.14 28.98
CA PHE A 203 -7.72 -6.32 27.53
C PHE A 203 -7.71 -4.96 26.79
N ILE A 204 -8.58 -4.02 27.17
CA ILE A 204 -8.63 -2.68 26.60
C ILE A 204 -7.31 -1.96 26.83
N LEU A 205 -6.77 -1.96 28.04
CA LEU A 205 -5.51 -1.28 28.35
C LEU A 205 -4.35 -1.82 27.50
N VAL A 206 -4.22 -3.14 27.40
CA VAL A 206 -3.15 -3.78 26.61
C VAL A 206 -3.30 -3.48 25.14
N THR A 207 -4.51 -3.61 24.57
CA THR A 207 -4.74 -3.40 23.15
C THR A 207 -4.65 -1.94 22.76
N THR A 208 -5.17 -1.02 23.57
CA THR A 208 -5.04 0.43 23.33
C THR A 208 -3.58 0.87 23.38
N PHE A 209 -2.83 0.40 24.39
CA PHE A 209 -1.40 0.69 24.49
C PHE A 209 -0.61 0.15 23.30
N ALA A 210 -0.94 -1.05 22.83
CA ALA A 210 -0.31 -1.64 21.65
C ALA A 210 -0.61 -0.84 20.38
N VAL A 211 -1.86 -0.35 20.18
CA VAL A 211 -2.23 0.51 19.05
C VAL A 211 -1.50 1.86 19.10
N VAL A 212 -1.40 2.48 20.28
CA VAL A 212 -0.65 3.73 20.45
C VAL A 212 0.83 3.53 20.13
N ASN A 213 1.44 2.45 20.63
CA ASN A 213 2.83 2.11 20.34
C ASN A 213 3.06 1.83 18.84
N LEU A 214 2.10 1.22 18.16
CA LEU A 214 2.13 1.03 16.72
C LEU A 214 2.16 2.38 15.97
N LEU A 215 1.31 3.33 16.39
CA LEU A 215 1.28 4.67 15.81
C LEU A 215 2.60 5.43 16.04
N VAL A 216 3.12 5.39 17.27
CA VAL A 216 4.41 6.00 17.62
C VAL A 216 5.54 5.38 16.81
N GLY A 217 5.57 4.05 16.69
CA GLY A 217 6.56 3.33 15.88
C GLY A 217 6.51 3.73 14.40
N LEU A 218 5.32 3.92 13.83
CA LEU A 218 5.15 4.40 12.45
C LEU A 218 5.73 5.82 12.28
N ILE A 219 5.44 6.72 13.23
CA ILE A 219 5.94 8.10 13.19
C ILE A 219 7.48 8.10 13.29
N VAL A 220 8.04 7.35 14.24
CA VAL A 220 9.49 7.27 14.45
C VAL A 220 10.19 6.70 13.21
N ASN A 221 9.67 5.61 12.63
CA ASN A 221 10.24 5.05 11.40
C ASN A 221 10.19 6.04 10.24
N SER A 222 9.07 6.77 10.07
CA SER A 222 8.94 7.78 9.02
C SER A 222 9.94 8.93 9.19
N MET A 223 10.21 9.34 10.44
CA MET A 223 11.22 10.37 10.74
C MET A 223 12.64 9.84 10.49
N GLN A 224 12.93 8.58 10.83
CA GLN A 224 14.23 7.96 10.58
C GLN A 224 14.51 7.82 9.09
N ASP A 225 13.53 7.38 8.29
CA ASP A 225 13.66 7.28 6.85
C ASP A 225 13.97 8.65 6.21
N ALA A 226 13.28 9.71 6.63
CA ALA A 226 13.53 11.07 6.17
C ALA A 226 14.94 11.57 6.55
N HIS A 227 15.40 11.23 7.74
CA HIS A 227 16.73 11.62 8.22
C HIS A 227 17.85 10.88 7.47
N GLN A 228 17.67 9.58 7.21
CA GLN A 228 18.61 8.78 6.42
C GLN A 228 18.71 9.26 4.97
N GLU A 229 17.60 9.68 4.37
CA GLU A 229 17.59 10.26 3.02
C GLU A 229 18.38 11.57 2.98
N GLU A 230 18.19 12.45 3.98
CA GLU A 230 18.92 13.71 4.09
C GLU A 230 20.44 13.50 4.35
N GLU A 231 20.80 12.56 5.23
CA GLU A 231 22.18 12.19 5.50
C GLU A 231 22.85 11.54 4.28
N GLY A 232 22.11 10.71 3.55
CA GLY A 232 22.58 10.12 2.30
C GLY A 232 22.95 11.18 1.25
N LEU A 233 22.07 12.16 1.05
CA LEU A 233 22.30 13.28 0.13
C LEU A 233 23.54 14.12 0.55
N ARG A 234 23.68 14.39 1.84
CA ARG A 234 24.86 15.12 2.36
C ARG A 234 26.15 14.33 2.17
N THR A 235 26.13 13.04 2.42
CA THR A 235 27.29 12.15 2.26
C THR A 235 27.70 12.04 0.81
N ASP A 236 26.76 11.92 -0.12
CA ASP A 236 27.03 11.87 -1.56
C ASP A 236 27.65 13.20 -2.06
N ALA A 237 27.08 14.34 -1.64
CA ALA A 237 27.62 15.66 -1.97
C ALA A 237 29.05 15.85 -1.44
N TYR A 238 29.32 15.43 -0.21
CA TYR A 238 30.66 15.49 0.38
C TYR A 238 31.65 14.57 -0.34
N ARG A 239 31.21 13.36 -0.70
CA ARG A 239 32.03 12.42 -1.48
C ARG A 239 32.41 13.01 -2.84
N ASP A 240 31.47 13.60 -3.55
CA ASP A 240 31.70 14.21 -4.85
C ASP A 240 32.69 15.39 -4.73
N GLU A 241 32.57 16.23 -3.70
CA GLU A 241 33.52 17.31 -3.43
C GLU A 241 34.94 16.77 -3.13
N VAL A 242 35.06 15.69 -2.32
CA VAL A 242 36.35 15.07 -2.02
C VAL A 242 36.99 14.48 -3.27
N LEU A 243 36.22 13.79 -4.11
CA LEU A 243 36.71 13.21 -5.36
C LEU A 243 37.21 14.32 -6.33
N GLU A 244 36.49 15.42 -6.41
CA GLU A 244 36.93 16.57 -7.23
C GLU A 244 38.21 17.21 -6.71
N ARG A 245 38.37 17.31 -5.38
CA ARG A 245 39.63 17.80 -4.77
C ARG A 245 40.79 16.86 -5.02
N LEU A 246 40.59 15.54 -4.91
CA LEU A 246 41.59 14.52 -5.19
C LEU A 246 42.04 14.58 -6.66
N ALA A 247 41.09 14.64 -7.61
CA ALA A 247 41.43 14.76 -9.02
C ALA A 247 42.24 16.02 -9.34
N ARG A 248 41.93 17.15 -8.66
CA ARG A 248 42.76 18.39 -8.80
C ARG A 248 44.18 18.25 -8.25
N ILE A 249 44.34 17.50 -7.15
CA ILE A 249 45.66 17.24 -6.56
C ILE A 249 46.46 16.31 -7.48
N GLU A 250 45.86 15.23 -7.97
CA GLU A 250 46.50 14.31 -8.92
C GLU A 250 46.96 15.02 -10.20
N ALA A 251 46.14 15.89 -10.75
CA ALA A 251 46.49 16.69 -11.93
C ALA A 251 47.72 17.58 -11.65
N ARG A 252 47.77 18.25 -10.50
CA ARG A 252 48.90 19.10 -10.11
C ARG A 252 50.19 18.29 -9.88
N LEU A 253 50.11 17.10 -9.30
CA LEU A 253 51.26 16.21 -9.10
C LEU A 253 51.78 15.70 -10.43
N GLY A 254 50.93 15.31 -11.37
CA GLY A 254 51.33 14.90 -12.71
C GLY A 254 52.00 16.03 -13.52
N GLU A 255 51.54 17.29 -13.36
CA GLU A 255 52.22 18.46 -13.96
C GLU A 255 53.58 18.74 -13.33
N ALA A 256 53.75 18.53 -12.01
CA ALA A 256 55.03 18.71 -11.33
C ALA A 256 56.04 17.64 -11.73
N GLU A 257 55.64 16.37 -11.84
CA GLU A 257 56.54 15.28 -12.31
C GLU A 257 56.88 15.41 -13.78
N GLY A 258 55.99 15.89 -14.63
CA GLY A 258 56.27 16.16 -16.05
C GLY A 258 57.20 17.36 -16.29
N GLY A 259 57.24 18.32 -15.34
CA GLY A 259 58.13 19.50 -15.43
C GLY A 259 59.60 19.24 -15.07
N GLU A 260 59.87 18.18 -14.28
CA GLU A 260 61.29 17.84 -13.90
C GLU A 260 62.04 16.97 -14.94
N ALA A 261 61.38 16.45 -15.96
CA ALA A 261 61.94 15.53 -16.95
C ALA A 261 62.58 16.21 -18.18
N THR A 262 63.11 17.43 -18.08
CA THR A 262 63.86 18.03 -19.18
C THR A 262 65.36 18.01 -18.83
N PRO A 263 66.16 17.02 -19.25
CA PRO A 263 67.59 17.08 -19.09
C PRO A 263 68.18 18.09 -20.08
N GLU A 264 68.82 19.14 -19.56
CA GLU A 264 69.70 20.03 -20.33
C GLU A 264 70.72 19.18 -21.15
N ARG A 265 70.52 19.11 -22.44
CA ARG A 265 71.55 18.72 -23.39
C ARG A 265 72.67 19.81 -23.36
N ARG A 266 73.66 19.67 -22.45
CA ARG A 266 74.92 20.36 -22.58
C ARG A 266 75.55 20.03 -23.93
N LYS A 267 75.51 21.02 -24.85
CA LYS A 267 76.48 21.08 -25.97
C LYS A 267 77.82 21.43 -25.39
N GLY A 268 78.69 20.46 -25.41
CA GLY A 268 80.12 20.64 -25.21
C GLY A 268 80.87 20.49 -26.54
N ALA A 269 81.71 21.41 -26.89
CA ALA A 269 82.51 21.61 -28.02
C ALA A 269 83.36 20.42 -28.48
#